data_370c9c0dd17b211c6c5af4c3eb466f2a
#
_entry.id   370c9c0dd17b211c6c5af4c3eb466f2a
#
_cell.length_a   1.000
_cell.length_b   1.000
_cell.length_c   1.000
_cell.angle_alpha   90.00
_cell.angle_beta   90.00
_cell.angle_gamma   90.00
#
_symmetry.space_group_name_H-M   'P 1'
#
loop_
_entity.id
_entity.type
_entity.pdbx_description
1 polymer ?
#
loop_
_entity_poly.entity_id
_entity_poly.type
_entity_poly.pdbx_seq_one_letter_code
_entity_poly.pdbx_strand_id
1 'polypeptide(L)' 'MTGKEAIIHYLRTHNSFCAPDVAALTGATVTSINQAAAKMARAGLLVIEGKVWRTVYYRFATREEREGKMSTNL' A
#
# COMPACT_ATOMS: atom_id res chain seq x y z
N MET A 1 -3.78 -7.00 14.94
CA MET A 1 -2.86 -6.69 13.86
C MET A 1 -2.96 -5.22 13.53
N THR A 2 -1.84 -4.54 13.42
CA THR A 2 -1.87 -3.13 13.06
C THR A 2 -2.18 -2.98 11.57
N GLY A 3 -2.52 -1.77 11.14
CA GLY A 3 -2.76 -1.52 9.73
C GLY A 3 -1.57 -1.89 8.86
N LYS A 4 -0.37 -1.55 9.31
CA LYS A 4 0.84 -1.86 8.58
C LYS A 4 1.05 -3.38 8.47
N GLU A 5 0.87 -4.09 9.58
CA GLU A 5 1.02 -5.53 9.58
C GLU A 5 0.00 -6.19 8.67
N ALA A 6 -1.23 -5.68 8.69
CA ALA A 6 -2.28 -6.21 7.84
C ALA A 6 -1.95 -6.04 6.37
N ILE A 7 -1.43 -4.88 5.99
CA ILE A 7 -1.03 -4.61 4.62
C ILE A 7 0.08 -5.56 4.18
N ILE A 8 1.11 -5.70 5.01
CA ILE A 8 2.24 -6.56 4.67
C ILE A 8 1.79 -8.02 4.55
N HIS A 9 0.93 -8.45 5.48
CA HIS A 9 0.41 -9.80 5.45
C HIS A 9 -0.36 -10.06 4.15
N TYR A 10 -1.20 -9.13 3.75
CA TYR A 10 -2.00 -9.27 2.55
C TYR A 10 -1.11 -9.32 1.30
N LEU A 11 -0.10 -8.47 1.25
CA LEU A 11 0.76 -8.38 0.07
C LEU A 11 1.73 -9.55 -0.07
N ARG A 12 1.76 -10.46 0.89
CA ARG A 12 2.53 -11.69 0.72
C ARG A 12 1.93 -12.59 -0.34
N THR A 13 0.61 -12.50 -0.54
CA THR A 13 -0.08 -13.38 -1.47
C THR A 13 -0.85 -12.62 -2.54
N HIS A 14 -0.79 -11.30 -2.53
CA HIS A 14 -1.49 -10.47 -3.52
C HIS A 14 -0.53 -9.42 -4.03
N ASN A 15 -0.73 -8.98 -5.25
CA ASN A 15 0.15 -7.99 -5.87
C ASN A 15 -0.27 -6.56 -5.55
N SER A 16 -1.51 -6.36 -5.19
CA SER A 16 -2.03 -5.03 -4.86
C SER A 16 -3.12 -5.17 -3.84
N PHE A 17 -3.50 -4.07 -3.22
CA PHE A 17 -4.56 -4.09 -2.23
C PHE A 17 -5.37 -2.80 -2.24
N CYS A 18 -6.58 -2.89 -1.72
CA CYS A 18 -7.35 -1.72 -1.31
C CYS A 18 -7.74 -1.95 0.15
N ALA A 19 -8.00 -0.85 0.86
CA ALA A 19 -8.27 -0.96 2.29
C ALA A 19 -9.43 -1.87 2.64
N PRO A 20 -10.58 -1.81 1.94
CA PRO A 20 -11.68 -2.72 2.29
C PRO A 20 -11.33 -4.20 2.18
N ASP A 21 -10.54 -4.58 1.19
CA ASP A 21 -10.16 -5.99 1.01
C ASP A 21 -9.26 -6.46 2.13
N VAL A 22 -8.30 -5.64 2.52
CA VAL A 22 -7.40 -5.98 3.62
C VAL A 22 -8.18 -6.07 4.92
N ALA A 23 -9.11 -5.13 5.13
CA ALA A 23 -9.93 -5.14 6.34
C ALA A 23 -10.75 -6.43 6.43
N ALA A 24 -11.34 -6.86 5.31
CA ALA A 24 -12.16 -8.06 5.31
C ALA A 24 -11.34 -9.31 5.63
N LEU A 25 -10.09 -9.36 5.16
CA LEU A 25 -9.27 -10.54 5.38
C LEU A 25 -8.63 -10.57 6.75
N THR A 26 -8.22 -9.43 7.28
CA THR A 26 -7.39 -9.40 8.47
C THR A 26 -8.11 -8.97 9.74
N GLY A 27 -9.30 -8.38 9.60
CA GLY A 27 -10.01 -7.86 10.74
C GLY A 27 -9.57 -6.47 11.18
N ALA A 28 -8.55 -5.89 10.55
CA ALA A 28 -8.16 -4.52 10.84
C ALA A 28 -9.21 -3.57 10.30
N THR A 29 -9.29 -2.37 10.85
CA THR A 29 -10.28 -1.40 10.38
C THR A 29 -9.79 -0.71 9.11
N VAL A 30 -10.74 -0.30 8.28
CA VAL A 30 -10.41 0.43 7.06
C VAL A 30 -9.64 1.71 7.40
N THR A 31 -10.03 2.39 8.47
CA THR A 31 -9.35 3.61 8.87
C THR A 31 -7.88 3.37 9.20
N SER A 32 -7.61 2.33 9.98
CA SER A 32 -6.23 2.04 10.36
C SER A 32 -5.40 1.63 9.14
N ILE A 33 -6.00 0.89 8.20
CA ILE A 33 -5.30 0.50 6.98
C ILE A 33 -5.02 1.72 6.11
N ASN A 34 -5.97 2.62 5.95
CA ASN A 34 -5.75 3.82 5.16
C ASN A 34 -4.66 4.70 5.77
N GLN A 35 -4.63 4.82 7.09
CA GLN A 35 -3.60 5.60 7.75
C GLN A 35 -2.23 4.98 7.55
N ALA A 36 -2.13 3.66 7.68
CA ALA A 36 -0.88 2.96 7.46
C ALA A 36 -0.43 3.06 6.01
N ALA A 37 -1.37 2.92 5.07
CA ALA A 37 -1.05 3.03 3.65
C ALA A 37 -0.52 4.41 3.31
N ALA A 38 -1.11 5.45 3.86
CA ALA A 38 -0.64 6.81 3.61
C ALA A 38 0.78 7.01 4.14
N LYS A 39 1.05 6.49 5.32
CA LYS A 39 2.41 6.59 5.88
C LYS A 39 3.42 5.83 5.05
N MET A 40 3.07 4.62 4.65
CA MET A 40 3.97 3.79 3.85
C MET A 40 4.20 4.41 2.48
N ALA A 41 3.17 5.02 1.90
CA ALA A 41 3.33 5.69 0.62
C ALA A 41 4.24 6.90 0.73
N ARG A 42 4.10 7.67 1.81
CA ARG A 42 4.98 8.81 2.04
C ARG A 42 6.43 8.38 2.26
N ALA A 43 6.61 7.22 2.84
CA ALA A 43 7.96 6.67 3.04
C ALA A 43 8.53 6.04 1.78
N GLY A 44 7.76 5.98 0.69
CA GLY A 44 8.24 5.41 -0.55
C GLY A 44 8.12 3.90 -0.64
N LEU A 45 7.42 3.27 0.30
CA LEU A 45 7.28 1.82 0.30
C LEU A 45 6.12 1.34 -0.54
N LEU A 46 5.11 2.17 -0.73
CA LEU A 46 3.95 1.86 -1.53
C LEU A 46 3.76 2.90 -2.61
N VAL A 47 3.18 2.49 -3.72
CA VAL A 47 2.74 3.42 -4.76
C VAL A 47 1.28 3.14 -5.05
N ILE A 48 0.58 4.16 -5.55
CA ILE A 48 -0.79 4.00 -5.94
C ILE A 48 -0.80 3.38 -7.33
N GLU A 49 -1.41 2.21 -7.43
CA GLU A 49 -1.49 1.52 -8.70
C GLU A 49 -2.64 2.05 -9.54
N GLY A 50 -3.73 2.41 -8.90
CA GLY A 50 -4.88 2.94 -9.61
C GLY A 50 -5.99 3.31 -8.65
N LYS A 51 -7.04 3.88 -9.20
CA LYS A 51 -8.21 4.26 -8.42
C LYS A 51 -9.45 3.91 -9.23
N VAL A 52 -10.36 3.16 -8.61
CA VAL A 52 -11.62 2.80 -9.23
C VAL A 52 -12.71 3.36 -8.33
N TRP A 53 -13.46 4.35 -8.84
CA TRP A 53 -14.44 5.06 -8.02
C TRP A 53 -13.72 5.71 -6.84
N ARG A 54 -14.12 5.36 -5.63
CA ARG A 54 -13.51 5.88 -4.41
C ARG A 54 -12.47 4.95 -3.83
N THR A 55 -12.19 3.85 -4.51
CA THR A 55 -11.27 2.84 -4.00
C THR A 55 -9.90 3.04 -4.60
N VAL A 56 -8.92 3.23 -3.74
CA VAL A 56 -7.53 3.40 -4.17
C VAL A 56 -6.82 2.07 -3.99
N TYR A 57 -6.12 1.64 -5.03
CA TYR A 57 -5.34 0.42 -4.99
C TYR A 57 -3.87 0.76 -4.89
N TYR A 58 -3.18 0.06 -4.00
CA TYR A 58 -1.76 0.27 -3.73
C TYR A 58 -1.01 -1.02 -4.00
N ARG A 59 0.28 -0.89 -4.27
CA ARG A 59 1.19 -2.03 -4.32
C ARG A 59 2.53 -1.63 -3.73
N PHE A 60 3.37 -2.61 -3.42
CA PHE A 60 4.72 -2.29 -2.99
C PHE A 60 5.45 -1.56 -4.10
N ALA A 61 6.22 -0.56 -3.73
CA ALA A 61 7.11 0.10 -4.66
C ALA A 61 8.20 -0.88 -5.06
N THR A 62 8.58 -0.86 -6.33
CA THR A 62 9.71 -1.67 -6.78
C THR A 62 10.99 -1.07 -6.24
N ARG A 63 12.06 -1.82 -6.32
CA ARG A 63 13.35 -1.30 -5.91
C ARG A 63 13.69 -0.03 -6.68
N GLU A 64 13.44 -0.03 -7.99
CA GLU A 64 13.66 1.15 -8.80
C GLU A 64 12.84 2.32 -8.33
N GLU A 65 11.59 2.10 -7.98
CA GLU A 65 10.74 3.18 -7.53
C GLU A 65 11.20 3.74 -6.19
N ARG A 66 11.68 2.88 -5.30
CA ARG A 66 12.16 3.35 -4.00
C ARG A 66 13.44 4.16 -4.10
N GLU A 67 14.28 3.83 -5.09
CA GLU A 67 15.52 4.53 -5.29
C GLU A 67 15.46 5.48 -6.44
N GLY A 68 14.43 5.39 -7.18
CA GLY A 68 14.41 5.89 -8.52
C GLY A 68 14.32 7.31 -8.69
N LYS A 69 13.88 8.01 -7.71
CA LYS A 69 13.81 9.36 -7.97
C LYS A 69 15.10 9.85 -8.25
N MET A 70 16.08 9.18 -7.85
CA MET A 70 17.29 9.63 -8.17
C MET A 70 17.60 9.44 -9.54
N SER A 71 17.15 8.40 -10.10
CA SER A 71 17.53 8.12 -11.45
C SER A 71 16.94 9.07 -12.39
N THR A 72 15.99 9.78 -11.98
CA THR A 72 15.45 10.69 -12.92
C THR A 72 16.28 11.83 -13.11
N ASN A 73 17.21 12.02 -12.35
CA ASN A 73 17.99 13.07 -12.57
C ASN A 73 18.82 12.98 -13.55
N LEU A 74 18.86 12.40 -13.96
CA LEU A 74 19.66 12.47 -14.87
C LEU A 74 19.62 12.66 -15.79
#